data_ba8de234cb13df5e5463e0afffe7dac4
#
_entry.id   ba8de234cb13df5e5463e0afffe7dac4
#
_cell.length_a   1.000
_cell.length_b   1.000
_cell.length_c   1.000
_cell.angle_alpha   90.00
_cell.angle_beta   90.00
_cell.angle_gamma   90.00
#
_symmetry.space_group_name_H-M   'P 1'
#
loop_
_entity.id
_entity.type
_entity.pdbx_description
1 polymer ?
#
loop_
_entity_poly.entity_id
_entity_poly.type
_entity_poly.pdbx_seq_one_letter_code
_entity_poly.pdbx_strand_id
1 'polypeptide(L)'
;YNWQQWNTHAFSIYTGACDQVDESSAKQAVSAVLRFLTRMGILRYTSHSGYIASVVVEQDLTSVCSDNAGIYRRYFKPGDEVKRGEVLADVISPDDGSVISQIHSPTEGTIFFACGQPLIMEGTLLYRIIRRLHQ
;
A
#
# COMPACT_ATOMS: atom_id res chain seq x y z
N TYR A 1 -8.67 1.34 23.14
CA TYR A 1 -8.44 2.35 24.20
C TYR A 1 -8.92 1.85 25.56
N ASN A 2 -10.17 1.39 25.70
CA ASN A 2 -10.72 0.96 26.99
C ASN A 2 -10.00 -0.26 27.61
N TRP A 3 -9.56 -1.22 26.81
CA TRP A 3 -8.85 -2.40 27.28
C TRP A 3 -7.49 -2.07 27.90
N GLN A 4 -6.79 -1.07 27.37
CA GLN A 4 -5.48 -0.64 27.89
C GLN A 4 -5.58 0.00 29.27
N GLN A 5 -6.72 0.59 29.63
CA GLN A 5 -6.98 1.14 30.95
C GLN A 5 -7.04 0.07 32.06
N TRP A 6 -7.28 -1.18 31.68
CA TRP A 6 -7.35 -2.33 32.59
C TRP A 6 -6.08 -3.18 32.56
N ASN A 7 -4.92 -2.59 32.22
CA ASN A 7 -3.65 -3.30 32.07
C ASN A 7 -3.70 -4.47 31.06
N THR A 8 -4.60 -4.41 30.09
CA THR A 8 -4.73 -5.40 29.04
C THR A 8 -4.00 -4.92 27.80
N HIS A 9 -3.06 -5.71 27.30
CA HIS A 9 -2.40 -5.44 26.02
C HIS A 9 -3.38 -5.68 24.87
N ALA A 10 -3.84 -4.61 24.25
CA ALA A 10 -4.77 -4.65 23.12
C ALA A 10 -4.10 -4.15 21.85
N PHE A 11 -4.30 -4.83 20.75
CA PHE A 11 -3.86 -4.42 19.42
C PHE A 11 -4.91 -4.78 18.37
N SER A 12 -4.87 -4.09 17.26
CA SER A 12 -5.75 -4.34 16.11
C SER A 12 -4.93 -4.83 14.93
N ILE A 13 -5.49 -5.78 14.18
CA ILE A 13 -4.91 -6.29 12.93
C ILE A 13 -5.78 -5.81 11.79
N TYR A 14 -5.18 -5.07 10.85
CA TYR A 14 -5.83 -4.60 9.64
C TYR A 14 -5.32 -5.42 8.46
N THR A 15 -6.22 -5.99 7.67
CA THR A 15 -5.87 -7.00 6.65
C THR A 15 -6.16 -6.58 5.22
N GLY A 16 -6.87 -5.52 4.97
CA GLY A 16 -7.20 -5.09 3.61
C GLY A 16 -8.41 -4.15 3.54
N ALA A 17 -8.95 -3.97 2.34
CA ALA A 17 -10.13 -3.16 2.10
C ALA A 17 -11.38 -3.83 2.68
N CYS A 18 -12.28 -3.02 3.25
CA CYS A 18 -13.49 -3.52 3.94
C CYS A 18 -14.59 -4.03 3.00
N ASP A 19 -14.48 -3.73 1.71
CA ASP A 19 -15.48 -3.99 0.68
C ASP A 19 -15.25 -5.31 -0.09
N GLN A 20 -14.17 -6.03 0.23
CA GLN A 20 -13.82 -7.27 -0.44
C GLN A 20 -13.47 -8.39 0.55
N VAL A 21 -13.87 -9.62 0.22
CA VAL A 21 -13.43 -10.81 0.96
C VAL A 21 -12.09 -11.26 0.40
N ASP A 22 -11.02 -11.08 1.17
CA ASP A 22 -9.68 -11.55 0.84
C ASP A 22 -9.27 -12.71 1.74
N GLU A 23 -9.43 -13.94 1.23
CA GLU A 23 -9.05 -15.15 1.96
C GLU A 23 -7.55 -15.22 2.28
N SER A 24 -6.69 -14.65 1.42
CA SER A 24 -5.25 -14.65 1.64
C SER A 24 -4.89 -13.82 2.86
N SER A 25 -5.40 -12.60 2.93
CA SER A 25 -5.23 -11.70 4.07
C SER A 25 -5.83 -12.28 5.36
N ALA A 26 -6.99 -12.93 5.28
CA ALA A 26 -7.60 -13.60 6.43
C ALA A 26 -6.72 -14.74 6.96
N LYS A 27 -6.18 -15.61 6.10
CA LYS A 27 -5.24 -16.69 6.47
C LYS A 27 -3.96 -16.14 7.10
N GLN A 28 -3.43 -15.03 6.57
CA GLN A 28 -2.25 -14.37 7.13
C GLN A 28 -2.53 -13.82 8.54
N ALA A 29 -3.69 -13.19 8.76
CA ALA A 29 -4.09 -12.67 10.06
C ALA A 29 -4.21 -13.81 11.10
N VAL A 30 -4.91 -14.89 10.76
CA VAL A 30 -5.01 -16.07 11.62
C VAL A 30 -3.63 -16.65 11.96
N SER A 31 -2.75 -16.80 10.96
CA SER A 31 -1.39 -17.28 11.16
C SER A 31 -0.57 -16.36 12.06
N ALA A 32 -0.75 -15.04 11.95
CA ALA A 32 -0.10 -14.06 12.81
C ALA A 32 -0.52 -14.21 14.28
N VAL A 33 -1.84 -14.35 14.53
CA VAL A 33 -2.39 -14.57 15.88
C VAL A 33 -1.86 -15.87 16.47
N LEU A 34 -1.91 -16.98 15.73
CA LEU A 34 -1.43 -18.28 16.22
C LEU A 34 0.06 -18.26 16.55
N ARG A 35 0.88 -17.59 15.74
CA ARG A 35 2.32 -17.39 16.03
C ARG A 35 2.55 -16.55 17.27
N PHE A 36 1.76 -15.48 17.44
CA PHE A 36 1.83 -14.64 18.63
C PHE A 36 1.52 -15.47 19.89
N LEU A 37 0.42 -16.23 19.90
CA LEU A 37 0.04 -17.09 21.02
C LEU A 37 1.09 -18.19 21.31
N THR A 38 1.74 -18.70 20.26
CA THR A 38 2.83 -19.66 20.41
C THR A 38 4.06 -19.03 21.06
N ARG A 39 4.42 -17.81 20.67
CA ARG A 39 5.52 -17.05 21.29
C ARG A 39 5.25 -16.70 22.75
N MET A 40 3.99 -16.48 23.10
CA MET A 40 3.54 -16.25 24.47
C MET A 40 3.49 -17.54 25.30
N GLY A 41 3.75 -18.72 24.71
CA GLY A 41 3.69 -20.01 25.40
C GLY A 41 2.27 -20.52 25.70
N ILE A 42 1.23 -19.88 25.13
CA ILE A 42 -0.18 -20.23 25.38
C ILE A 42 -0.58 -21.49 24.61
N LEU A 43 -0.06 -21.66 23.39
CA LEU A 43 -0.32 -22.85 22.60
C LEU A 43 0.94 -23.32 21.83
N ARG A 44 0.92 -24.58 21.38
CA ARG A 44 1.95 -25.15 20.52
C ARG A 44 1.39 -25.22 19.10
N TYR A 45 1.91 -24.38 18.21
CA TYR A 45 1.52 -24.35 16.81
C TYR A 45 2.77 -24.33 15.94
N THR A 46 2.91 -25.34 15.08
CA THR A 46 4.01 -25.40 14.12
C THR A 46 3.57 -24.71 12.85
N SER A 47 4.04 -23.49 12.62
CA SER A 47 3.81 -22.76 11.36
C SER A 47 5.11 -22.53 10.63
N HIS A 48 5.03 -22.35 9.33
CA HIS A 48 6.15 -21.82 8.55
C HIS A 48 6.61 -20.50 9.18
N SER A 49 7.93 -20.29 9.20
CA SER A 49 8.50 -18.97 9.51
C SER A 49 7.81 -17.94 8.60
N GLY A 50 7.21 -16.91 9.19
CA GLY A 50 6.55 -15.86 8.40
C GLY A 50 7.52 -15.22 7.41
N TYR A 51 6.99 -14.53 6.44
CA TYR A 51 7.81 -13.72 5.53
C TYR A 51 8.69 -12.78 6.35
N ILE A 52 9.97 -12.69 5.96
CA ILE A 52 10.85 -11.65 6.48
C ILE A 52 10.37 -10.36 5.82
N ALA A 53 9.71 -9.51 6.60
CA ALA A 53 9.30 -8.20 6.13
C ALA A 53 10.52 -7.27 6.15
N SER A 54 10.76 -6.59 5.05
CA SER A 54 11.69 -5.45 5.02
C SER A 54 11.01 -4.24 5.66
N VAL A 55 11.75 -3.52 6.49
CA VAL A 55 11.28 -2.25 7.04
C VAL A 55 11.53 -1.17 5.99
N VAL A 56 10.46 -0.54 5.53
CA VAL A 56 10.51 0.62 4.62
C VAL A 56 10.32 1.86 5.49
N VAL A 57 11.28 2.78 5.45
CA VAL A 57 11.19 4.07 6.14
C VAL A 57 10.76 5.17 5.17
N GLU A 58 10.21 6.27 5.68
CA GLU A 58 9.68 7.37 4.86
C GLU A 58 10.72 7.93 3.87
N GLN A 59 12.00 7.90 4.23
CA GLN A 59 13.12 8.38 3.40
C GLN A 59 13.34 7.53 2.13
N ASP A 60 12.90 6.25 2.14
CA ASP A 60 13.01 5.33 1.01
C ASP A 60 11.87 5.51 0.01
N LEU A 61 10.86 6.29 0.37
CA LEU A 61 9.67 6.51 -0.42
C LEU A 61 9.77 7.81 -1.22
N THR A 62 9.45 7.72 -2.51
CA THR A 62 9.21 8.87 -3.37
C THR A 62 7.71 9.02 -3.60
N SER A 63 7.17 10.15 -3.20
CA SER A 63 5.75 10.48 -3.41
C SER A 63 5.55 11.14 -4.77
N VAL A 64 4.45 10.76 -5.43
CA VAL A 64 4.01 11.33 -6.72
C VAL A 64 2.60 11.85 -6.53
N CYS A 65 2.42 13.16 -6.70
CA CYS A 65 1.14 13.83 -6.57
C CYS A 65 0.63 14.27 -7.94
N SER A 66 -0.67 14.56 -8.03
CA SER A 66 -1.28 15.12 -9.22
C SER A 66 -1.07 16.64 -9.30
N ASP A 67 -0.73 17.14 -10.48
CA ASP A 67 -0.68 18.58 -10.77
C ASP A 67 -2.03 19.12 -11.24
N ASN A 68 -3.00 18.26 -11.50
CA ASN A 68 -4.32 18.63 -12.03
C ASN A 68 -5.45 17.84 -11.37
N ALA A 69 -6.63 18.44 -11.33
CA ALA A 69 -7.87 17.74 -11.00
C ALA A 69 -8.42 17.02 -12.24
N GLY A 70 -9.09 15.88 -12.04
CA GLY A 70 -9.70 15.15 -13.15
C GLY A 70 -10.03 13.69 -12.83
N ILE A 71 -10.36 12.95 -13.89
CA ILE A 71 -10.57 11.49 -13.81
C ILE A 71 -9.20 10.81 -13.88
N TYR A 72 -8.89 10.03 -12.85
CA TYR A 72 -7.62 9.34 -12.71
C TYR A 72 -7.70 7.93 -13.27
N ARG A 73 -6.88 7.65 -14.27
CA ARG A 73 -6.73 6.33 -14.90
C ARG A 73 -5.33 5.80 -14.65
N ARG A 74 -5.21 4.92 -13.67
CA ARG A 74 -3.93 4.30 -13.28
C ARG A 74 -3.57 3.12 -14.19
N TYR A 75 -2.27 2.90 -14.40
CA TYR A 75 -1.72 1.76 -15.14
C TYR A 75 -1.01 0.75 -14.25
N PHE A 76 -0.54 1.19 -13.08
CA PHE A 76 0.22 0.37 -12.14
C PHE A 76 -0.51 0.19 -10.81
N LYS A 77 -0.25 -0.95 -10.16
CA LYS A 77 -0.79 -1.32 -8.85
C LYS A 77 0.35 -1.52 -7.84
N PRO A 78 0.07 -1.56 -6.54
CA PRO A 78 1.06 -1.90 -5.52
C PRO A 78 1.72 -3.25 -5.83
N GLY A 79 3.06 -3.29 -5.74
CA GLY A 79 3.89 -4.44 -6.06
C GLY A 79 4.49 -4.44 -7.46
N ASP A 80 3.99 -3.61 -8.39
CA ASP A 80 4.57 -3.50 -9.72
C ASP A 80 5.91 -2.74 -9.70
N GLU A 81 6.85 -3.14 -10.56
CA GLU A 81 8.10 -2.43 -10.78
C GLU A 81 7.93 -1.37 -11.86
N VAL A 82 8.52 -0.20 -11.65
CA VAL A 82 8.49 0.92 -12.60
C VAL A 82 9.88 1.47 -12.85
N LYS A 83 10.06 2.05 -14.04
CA LYS A 83 11.28 2.74 -14.44
C LYS A 83 11.10 4.25 -14.35
N ARG A 84 12.20 4.98 -14.18
CA ARG A 84 12.19 6.43 -14.24
C ARG A 84 11.66 6.91 -15.59
N GLY A 85 10.73 7.86 -15.57
CA GLY A 85 10.08 8.44 -16.75
C GLY A 85 8.94 7.62 -17.33
N GLU A 86 8.64 6.45 -16.77
CA GLU A 86 7.51 5.61 -17.21
C GLU A 86 6.18 6.27 -16.86
N VAL A 87 5.19 6.18 -17.76
CA VAL A 87 3.85 6.76 -17.55
C VAL A 87 3.08 5.88 -16.57
N LEU A 88 2.79 6.42 -15.40
CA LEU A 88 2.08 5.73 -14.32
C LEU A 88 0.57 5.82 -14.43
N ALA A 89 0.08 6.96 -14.93
CA ALA A 89 -1.34 7.25 -15.04
C ALA A 89 -1.61 8.40 -16.01
N ASP A 90 -2.86 8.50 -16.46
CA ASP A 90 -3.42 9.67 -17.10
C ASP A 90 -4.38 10.40 -16.18
N VAL A 91 -4.41 11.71 -16.27
CA VAL A 91 -5.47 12.57 -15.75
C VAL A 91 -6.30 13.06 -16.94
N ILE A 92 -7.60 12.74 -16.89
CA ILE A 92 -8.53 12.92 -18.00
C ILE A 92 -9.54 14.01 -17.64
N SER A 93 -9.85 14.89 -18.59
CA SER A 93 -10.88 15.89 -18.45
C SER A 93 -12.27 15.23 -18.33
N PRO A 94 -13.06 15.59 -17.32
CA PRO A 94 -14.44 15.09 -17.21
C PRO A 94 -15.37 15.69 -18.27
N ASP A 95 -15.01 16.81 -18.90
CA ASP A 95 -15.87 17.53 -19.83
C ASP A 95 -15.86 16.92 -21.24
N ASP A 96 -14.69 16.55 -21.72
CA ASP A 96 -14.52 16.08 -23.10
C ASP A 96 -13.75 14.75 -23.24
N GLY A 97 -13.28 14.19 -22.13
CA GLY A 97 -12.52 12.93 -22.14
C GLY A 97 -11.09 13.04 -22.65
N SER A 98 -10.58 14.24 -22.89
CA SER A 98 -9.20 14.45 -23.31
C SER A 98 -8.22 14.18 -22.16
N VAL A 99 -6.98 13.79 -22.50
CA VAL A 99 -5.92 13.65 -21.51
C VAL A 99 -5.36 15.03 -21.18
N ILE A 100 -5.56 15.47 -19.94
CA ILE A 100 -5.07 16.75 -19.43
C ILE A 100 -3.56 16.66 -19.18
N SER A 101 -3.14 15.57 -18.49
CA SER A 101 -1.74 15.34 -18.15
C SER A 101 -1.43 13.86 -17.98
N GLN A 102 -0.15 13.52 -18.16
CA GLN A 102 0.39 12.19 -17.89
C GLN A 102 1.30 12.26 -16.66
N ILE A 103 1.08 11.36 -15.74
CA ILE A 103 1.87 11.24 -14.51
C ILE A 103 3.03 10.30 -14.79
N HIS A 104 4.25 10.80 -14.66
CA HIS A 104 5.47 10.03 -14.88
C HIS A 104 6.16 9.66 -13.59
N SER A 105 6.82 8.49 -13.58
CA SER A 105 7.64 8.10 -12.45
C SER A 105 8.91 8.95 -12.36
N PRO A 106 9.16 9.60 -11.20
CA PRO A 106 10.39 10.38 -10.99
C PRO A 106 11.62 9.49 -10.72
N THR A 107 11.41 8.20 -10.43
CA THR A 107 12.45 7.25 -10.04
C THR A 107 12.14 5.86 -10.56
N GLU A 108 13.12 4.97 -10.55
CA GLU A 108 12.89 3.54 -10.66
C GLU A 108 12.63 2.93 -9.29
N GLY A 109 11.83 1.87 -9.24
CA GLY A 109 11.52 1.18 -7.99
C GLY A 109 10.24 0.36 -8.04
N THR A 110 9.73 0.02 -6.86
CA THR A 110 8.51 -0.76 -6.70
C THR A 110 7.38 0.13 -6.16
N ILE A 111 6.21 0.07 -6.76
CA ILE A 111 5.03 0.78 -6.28
C ILE A 111 4.63 0.23 -4.90
N PHE A 112 4.73 1.08 -3.88
CA PHE A 112 4.31 0.76 -2.51
C PHE A 112 2.83 1.09 -2.28
N PHE A 113 2.39 2.23 -2.81
CA PHE A 113 1.02 2.71 -2.70
C PHE A 113 0.56 3.25 -4.05
N ALA A 114 -0.70 2.99 -4.41
CA ALA A 114 -1.39 3.60 -5.53
C ALA A 114 -2.78 4.04 -5.10
N CYS A 115 -3.15 5.29 -5.43
CA CYS A 115 -4.47 5.86 -5.16
C CYS A 115 -5.56 5.01 -5.85
N GLY A 116 -6.63 4.70 -5.11
CA GLY A 116 -7.78 3.95 -5.63
C GLY A 116 -8.96 4.81 -6.07
N GLN A 117 -8.92 6.12 -5.82
CA GLN A 117 -10.02 7.02 -6.13
C GLN A 117 -10.04 7.35 -7.62
N PRO A 118 -11.20 7.27 -8.30
CA PRO A 118 -11.29 7.59 -9.72
C PRO A 118 -11.31 9.10 -10.01
N LEU A 119 -11.68 9.93 -9.02
CA LEU A 119 -11.68 11.38 -9.10
C LEU A 119 -10.62 11.94 -8.17
N ILE A 120 -9.79 12.80 -8.69
CA ILE A 120 -8.69 13.41 -7.95
C ILE A 120 -8.69 14.93 -8.08
N MET A 121 -8.11 15.57 -7.08
CA MET A 121 -7.84 17.00 -7.05
C MET A 121 -6.34 17.26 -7.28
N GLU A 122 -5.99 18.46 -7.64
CA GLU A 122 -4.60 18.92 -7.61
C GLU A 122 -3.98 18.67 -6.22
N GLY A 123 -2.74 18.21 -6.17
CA GLY A 123 -2.04 17.85 -4.94
C GLY A 123 -2.40 16.48 -4.36
N THR A 124 -3.37 15.75 -4.94
CA THR A 124 -3.71 14.39 -4.47
C THR A 124 -2.51 13.46 -4.61
N LEU A 125 -2.16 12.75 -3.54
CA LEU A 125 -1.12 11.72 -3.55
C LEU A 125 -1.59 10.53 -4.39
N LEU A 126 -0.92 10.26 -5.50
CA LEU A 126 -1.26 9.21 -6.46
C LEU A 126 -0.46 7.94 -6.24
N TYR A 127 0.85 8.07 -6.04
CA TYR A 127 1.74 6.94 -5.83
C TYR A 127 2.77 7.21 -4.74
N ARG A 128 3.20 6.13 -4.08
CA ARG A 128 4.46 6.06 -3.34
C ARG A 128 5.31 4.94 -3.92
N ILE A 129 6.55 5.23 -4.21
CA ILE A 129 7.49 4.32 -4.87
C ILE A 129 8.65 4.09 -3.92
N ILE A 130 8.94 2.81 -3.61
CA ILE A 130 10.16 2.42 -2.91
C ILE A 130 11.29 2.49 -3.93
N ARG A 131 12.26 3.36 -3.69
CA ARG A 131 13.43 3.46 -4.56
C ARG A 131 14.21 2.16 -4.54
N ARG A 132 14.67 1.71 -5.70
CA ARG A 132 15.66 0.65 -5.77
C ARG A 132 16.95 1.18 -5.16
N LEU A 133 17.32 0.66 -4.00
CA LEU A 133 18.62 0.95 -3.43
C LEU A 133 19.65 0.28 -4.34
N HIS A 134 20.45 1.09 -5.04
CA HIS A 134 21.63 0.59 -5.71
C HIS A 134 22.58 0.08 -4.61
N GLN A 135 22.78 -1.23 -4.54
CA GLN A 135 23.83 -1.84 -3.75
C GLN A 135 25.18 -1.60 -4.40
#